data_4ea14d2398ee247b8d7ec76655fbf4b3
#
_entry.id   4ea14d2398ee247b8d7ec76655fbf4b3
#
_cell.length_a   1.000
_cell.length_b   1.000
_cell.length_c   1.000
_cell.angle_alpha   90.00
_cell.angle_beta   90.00
_cell.angle_gamma   90.00
#
_symmetry.space_group_name_H-M   'P 1'
#
loop_
_entity.id
_entity.type
_entity.pdbx_description
1 polymer ?
#
loop_
_entity_poly.entity_id
_entity_poly.type
_entity_poly.pdbx_seq_one_letter_code
_entity_poly.pdbx_strand_id
1 'polypeptide(L)'
;GEKLKIQKNDFVQNTKMSDKALRKAIKDTKQKNPIRILKASKFIKDKYKTDLEKVISAYKEKGYRDARIISDSVTFDKEKNALSIKINVEEGNKYYFGDIKFLGNTVYTDQGLSRVLGVKKGETYNGVLLEKRIADKSKPDAEDITNLYQNNGYLFSNINAVEVKTANDTIDFEIRITEGPIAYFNKITVVGNDKTNDRVIYRELRTKPGEKYSKEELVRTIREIGQLGFFDPEAIDPKFKNVDSGAGTVDIEYNLVEKGSSQIELQGGYGGGGFIGTLGLSFNNFSARNMFNKDAYKPLPMGDGQKVSLRLQASTFFQTYSVSFSEPWFGGKKPVQFSSSISYSKQFLNNFVTQRADKTKSFNIMTLSVGLAKRLTVPDDFFVLSQSLSYQHYDLNNYNTGLFTFGDGTSRNFA
;
A
#
# COMPACT_ATOMS: atom_id res chain seq x y z
N GLY A 1 -24.05 -15.13 -19.21
CA GLY A 1 -25.29 -14.41 -18.99
C GLY A 1 -25.15 -12.98 -19.42
N GLU A 2 -26.17 -12.40 -20.08
CA GLU A 2 -26.18 -11.00 -20.48
C GLU A 2 -25.99 -10.08 -19.27
N LYS A 3 -25.12 -9.09 -19.42
CA LYS A 3 -24.82 -8.12 -18.36
C LYS A 3 -25.86 -7.01 -18.37
N LEU A 4 -26.90 -7.13 -17.55
CA LEU A 4 -27.95 -6.14 -17.43
C LEU A 4 -27.41 -4.79 -16.93
N LYS A 5 -27.77 -3.70 -17.61
CA LYS A 5 -27.35 -2.34 -17.28
C LYS A 5 -28.39 -1.69 -16.38
N ILE A 6 -27.94 -0.86 -15.43
CA ILE A 6 -28.83 -0.08 -14.57
C ILE A 6 -29.11 1.26 -15.27
N GLN A 7 -30.37 1.49 -15.58
CA GLN A 7 -30.83 2.72 -16.23
C GLN A 7 -31.02 3.84 -15.21
N LYS A 8 -31.72 3.56 -14.11
CA LYS A 8 -32.11 4.56 -13.13
C LYS A 8 -32.16 4.00 -11.72
N ASN A 9 -31.74 4.82 -10.77
CA ASN A 9 -31.95 4.60 -9.34
C ASN A 9 -32.87 5.71 -8.83
N ASP A 10 -34.07 5.38 -8.45
CA ASP A 10 -35.11 6.29 -7.91
C ASP A 10 -35.23 6.07 -6.41
N PHE A 11 -35.26 7.16 -5.69
CA PHE A 11 -35.53 7.18 -4.26
C PHE A 11 -36.94 7.75 -4.04
N VAL A 12 -37.65 7.21 -3.07
CA VAL A 12 -39.01 7.61 -2.72
C VAL A 12 -39.05 7.90 -1.22
N GLN A 13 -39.79 8.94 -0.86
CA GLN A 13 -39.95 9.47 0.50
C GLN A 13 -38.66 10.09 1.08
N ASN A 14 -37.66 10.35 0.26
CA ASN A 14 -36.42 11.03 0.64
C ASN A 14 -36.59 12.56 0.58
N THR A 15 -37.28 13.13 1.57
CA THR A 15 -37.60 14.57 1.61
C THR A 15 -36.42 15.41 2.16
N LYS A 16 -35.60 14.83 3.03
CA LYS A 16 -34.50 15.49 3.76
C LYS A 16 -33.17 15.33 3.06
N MET A 17 -32.96 14.27 2.29
CA MET A 17 -31.80 14.06 1.46
C MET A 17 -32.14 13.99 -0.02
N SER A 18 -31.42 14.74 -0.85
CA SER A 18 -31.68 14.76 -2.29
C SER A 18 -31.24 13.43 -2.95
N ASP A 19 -31.97 13.05 -4.02
CA ASP A 19 -31.60 11.92 -4.88
C ASP A 19 -30.15 11.96 -5.31
N LYS A 20 -29.59 13.13 -5.61
CA LYS A 20 -28.21 13.32 -6.01
C LYS A 20 -27.23 12.88 -4.90
N ALA A 21 -27.54 13.21 -3.65
CA ALA A 21 -26.75 12.82 -2.49
C ALA A 21 -26.79 11.30 -2.29
N LEU A 22 -27.98 10.69 -2.36
CA LEU A 22 -28.17 9.24 -2.19
C LEU A 22 -27.55 8.45 -3.34
N ARG A 23 -27.67 8.92 -4.60
CA ARG A 23 -26.99 8.30 -5.75
C ARG A 23 -25.46 8.36 -5.62
N LYS A 24 -24.91 9.36 -4.91
CA LYS A 24 -23.46 9.44 -4.63
C LYS A 24 -22.99 8.36 -3.65
N ALA A 25 -23.85 7.96 -2.72
CA ALA A 25 -23.57 6.87 -1.77
C ALA A 25 -23.48 5.51 -2.47
N ILE A 26 -24.30 5.27 -3.50
CA ILE A 26 -24.25 4.06 -4.33
C ILE A 26 -22.95 4.03 -5.12
N LYS A 27 -22.11 3.01 -4.92
CA LYS A 27 -20.78 2.92 -5.56
C LYS A 27 -20.74 1.89 -6.70
N ASP A 28 -21.38 0.76 -6.51
CA ASP A 28 -21.23 -0.40 -7.39
C ASP A 28 -22.41 -0.55 -8.37
N THR A 29 -23.64 -0.24 -7.91
CA THR A 29 -24.85 -0.33 -8.72
C THR A 29 -25.32 1.05 -9.22
N LYS A 30 -24.37 1.84 -9.76
CA LYS A 30 -24.65 3.17 -10.29
C LYS A 30 -25.50 3.12 -11.55
N GLN A 31 -26.44 4.07 -11.68
CA GLN A 31 -27.14 4.28 -12.95
C GLN A 31 -26.20 4.69 -14.08
N LYS A 32 -26.59 4.39 -15.31
CA LYS A 32 -25.86 4.76 -16.52
C LYS A 32 -25.65 6.28 -16.58
N ASN A 33 -24.41 6.69 -16.81
CA ASN A 33 -24.05 8.08 -17.04
C ASN A 33 -23.33 8.18 -18.39
N PRO A 34 -23.78 9.02 -19.34
CA PRO A 34 -23.21 9.15 -20.66
C PRO A 34 -21.74 9.61 -20.66
N ILE A 35 -21.30 10.30 -19.60
CA ILE A 35 -19.92 10.76 -19.46
C ILE A 35 -18.95 9.64 -19.02
N ARG A 36 -19.45 8.52 -18.49
CA ARG A 36 -18.63 7.40 -17.99
C ARG A 36 -18.55 6.25 -19.01
N ILE A 37 -17.80 6.46 -20.08
CA ILE A 37 -17.70 5.50 -21.20
C ILE A 37 -17.03 4.18 -20.78
N LEU A 38 -16.13 4.22 -19.77
CA LEU A 38 -15.29 3.07 -19.38
C LEU A 38 -15.81 2.25 -18.19
N LYS A 39 -16.86 2.67 -17.49
CA LYS A 39 -17.43 1.92 -16.36
C LYS A 39 -18.83 1.44 -16.68
N ALA A 40 -18.97 0.15 -16.95
CA ALA A 40 -20.27 -0.47 -17.14
C ALA A 40 -21.03 -0.49 -15.82
N SER A 41 -22.26 0.04 -15.80
CA SER A 41 -23.21 -0.11 -14.70
C SER A 41 -23.83 -1.51 -14.76
N LYS A 42 -23.24 -2.47 -14.04
CA LYS A 42 -23.71 -3.86 -13.98
C LYS A 42 -24.44 -4.10 -12.68
N PHE A 43 -25.55 -4.84 -12.74
CA PHE A 43 -26.21 -5.29 -11.53
C PHE A 43 -25.59 -6.59 -11.02
N ILE A 44 -25.11 -6.57 -9.77
CA ILE A 44 -24.62 -7.72 -9.02
C ILE A 44 -25.32 -7.70 -7.67
N LYS A 45 -26.06 -8.75 -7.34
CA LYS A 45 -26.95 -8.81 -6.17
C LYS A 45 -26.23 -8.52 -4.84
N ASP A 46 -25.05 -9.06 -4.64
CA ASP A 46 -24.30 -8.86 -3.38
C ASP A 46 -23.79 -7.42 -3.26
N LYS A 47 -23.33 -6.84 -4.37
CA LYS A 47 -22.92 -5.43 -4.43
C LYS A 47 -24.10 -4.48 -4.23
N TYR A 48 -25.28 -4.88 -4.69
CA TYR A 48 -26.49 -4.10 -4.46
C TYR A 48 -26.88 -4.04 -2.99
N LYS A 49 -26.80 -5.15 -2.25
CA LYS A 49 -27.01 -5.15 -0.79
C LYS A 49 -26.05 -4.20 -0.07
N THR A 50 -24.77 -4.27 -0.41
CA THR A 50 -23.76 -3.35 0.14
C THR A 50 -24.05 -1.89 -0.19
N ASP A 51 -24.58 -1.61 -1.38
CA ASP A 51 -24.95 -0.25 -1.75
C ASP A 51 -26.20 0.26 -0.98
N LEU A 52 -27.17 -0.61 -0.66
CA LEU A 52 -28.28 -0.26 0.24
C LEU A 52 -27.77 0.11 1.66
N GLU A 53 -26.82 -0.62 2.20
CA GLU A 53 -26.18 -0.29 3.48
C GLU A 53 -25.46 1.07 3.43
N LYS A 54 -24.80 1.39 2.30
CA LYS A 54 -24.17 2.71 2.09
C LYS A 54 -25.19 3.84 2.03
N VAL A 55 -26.40 3.60 1.49
CA VAL A 55 -27.49 4.59 1.51
C VAL A 55 -27.88 4.90 2.95
N ILE A 56 -28.08 3.89 3.79
CA ILE A 56 -28.40 4.07 5.22
C ILE A 56 -27.23 4.75 5.95
N SER A 57 -25.98 4.37 5.66
CA SER A 57 -24.79 5.04 6.22
C SER A 57 -24.76 6.52 5.89
N ALA A 58 -25.14 6.92 4.65
CA ALA A 58 -25.22 8.33 4.25
C ALA A 58 -26.25 9.12 5.07
N TYR A 59 -27.35 8.50 5.45
CA TYR A 59 -28.33 9.10 6.37
C TYR A 59 -27.75 9.22 7.78
N LYS A 60 -27.14 8.18 8.31
CA LYS A 60 -26.49 8.19 9.66
C LYS A 60 -25.37 9.23 9.75
N GLU A 61 -24.62 9.48 8.67
CA GLU A 61 -23.62 10.55 8.60
C GLU A 61 -24.23 11.95 8.72
N LYS A 62 -25.52 12.11 8.41
CA LYS A 62 -26.24 13.39 8.44
C LYS A 62 -27.15 13.57 9.65
N GLY A 63 -27.11 12.63 10.59
CA GLY A 63 -27.87 12.69 11.83
C GLY A 63 -29.16 11.87 11.86
N TYR A 64 -29.49 11.19 10.80
CA TYR A 64 -30.71 10.40 10.70
C TYR A 64 -30.47 8.96 11.19
N ARG A 65 -30.41 8.77 12.52
CA ARG A 65 -30.14 7.47 13.17
C ARG A 65 -31.13 6.39 12.76
N ASP A 66 -32.42 6.74 12.71
CA ASP A 66 -33.53 5.81 12.51
C ASP A 66 -33.86 5.57 11.03
N ALA A 67 -33.05 6.13 10.11
CA ALA A 67 -33.25 5.94 8.69
C ALA A 67 -33.16 4.46 8.32
N ARG A 68 -34.17 4.00 7.56
CA ARG A 68 -34.25 2.61 7.11
C ARG A 68 -34.83 2.51 5.72
N ILE A 69 -34.52 1.45 5.00
CA ILE A 69 -35.16 1.09 3.75
C ILE A 69 -36.41 0.26 4.08
N ILE A 70 -37.58 0.78 3.69
CA ILE A 70 -38.86 0.09 3.90
C ILE A 70 -39.04 -1.01 2.86
N SER A 71 -38.72 -0.69 1.62
CA SER A 71 -38.84 -1.62 0.50
C SER A 71 -37.89 -1.19 -0.63
N ASP A 72 -37.44 -2.16 -1.39
CA ASP A 72 -36.75 -1.93 -2.64
C ASP A 72 -37.32 -2.84 -3.74
N SER A 73 -37.24 -2.37 -4.97
CA SER A 73 -37.67 -3.15 -6.13
C SER A 73 -36.71 -2.96 -7.29
N VAL A 74 -36.44 -4.06 -7.97
CA VAL A 74 -35.62 -4.08 -9.18
C VAL A 74 -36.52 -4.59 -10.33
N THR A 75 -36.83 -3.71 -11.26
CA THR A 75 -37.71 -4.01 -12.41
C THR A 75 -36.87 -4.04 -13.69
N PHE A 76 -37.19 -5.02 -14.55
CA PHE A 76 -36.54 -5.17 -15.85
C PHE A 76 -37.43 -4.54 -16.96
N ASP A 77 -36.86 -3.57 -17.65
CA ASP A 77 -37.44 -2.94 -18.83
C ASP A 77 -36.96 -3.71 -20.08
N LYS A 78 -37.88 -4.47 -20.69
CA LYS A 78 -37.59 -5.29 -21.87
C LYS A 78 -37.23 -4.47 -23.10
N GLU A 79 -37.88 -3.30 -23.29
CA GLU A 79 -37.66 -2.46 -24.47
C GLU A 79 -36.25 -1.84 -24.44
N LYS A 80 -35.74 -1.48 -23.25
CA LYS A 80 -34.47 -0.83 -23.07
C LYS A 80 -33.35 -1.78 -22.68
N ASN A 81 -33.65 -3.08 -22.49
CA ASN A 81 -32.79 -4.11 -21.97
C ASN A 81 -31.97 -3.61 -20.74
N ALA A 82 -32.68 -3.03 -19.78
CA ALA A 82 -32.10 -2.34 -18.64
C ALA A 82 -32.92 -2.52 -17.36
N LEU A 83 -32.26 -2.36 -16.20
CA LEU A 83 -32.87 -2.43 -14.89
C LEU A 83 -33.17 -1.03 -14.35
N SER A 84 -34.33 -0.88 -13.74
CA SER A 84 -34.69 0.27 -12.92
C SER A 84 -34.82 -0.16 -11.46
N ILE A 85 -34.16 0.57 -10.58
CA ILE A 85 -34.13 0.31 -9.14
C ILE A 85 -34.95 1.42 -8.46
N LYS A 86 -35.89 1.03 -7.62
CA LYS A 86 -36.69 1.95 -6.80
C LYS A 86 -36.47 1.59 -5.33
N ILE A 87 -36.04 2.57 -4.54
CA ILE A 87 -35.71 2.40 -3.10
C ILE A 87 -36.64 3.32 -2.32
N ASN A 88 -37.43 2.74 -1.42
CA ASN A 88 -38.35 3.47 -0.55
C ASN A 88 -37.68 3.61 0.84
N VAL A 89 -37.48 4.84 1.30
CA VAL A 89 -36.74 5.16 2.51
C VAL A 89 -37.67 5.84 3.52
N GLU A 90 -37.55 5.43 4.78
CA GLU A 90 -38.04 6.18 5.93
C GLU A 90 -36.88 6.90 6.59
N GLU A 91 -36.88 8.23 6.59
CA GLU A 91 -35.71 9.04 6.99
C GLU A 91 -35.58 9.23 8.51
N GLY A 92 -36.71 9.20 9.24
CA GLY A 92 -36.75 9.45 10.68
C GLY A 92 -36.42 10.90 11.06
N ASN A 93 -36.13 11.12 12.34
CA ASN A 93 -35.74 12.42 12.88
C ASN A 93 -34.22 12.65 12.80
N LYS A 94 -33.82 13.92 12.83
CA LYS A 94 -32.41 14.29 12.91
C LYS A 94 -32.02 14.39 14.37
N TYR A 95 -30.95 13.71 14.74
CA TYR A 95 -30.40 13.66 16.09
C TYR A 95 -29.09 14.42 16.25
N TYR A 96 -28.78 14.73 17.49
CA TYR A 96 -27.55 15.40 17.94
C TYR A 96 -26.89 14.61 19.05
N PHE A 97 -25.58 14.73 19.19
CA PHE A 97 -24.87 14.13 20.31
C PHE A 97 -25.20 14.83 21.62
N GLY A 98 -25.58 14.07 22.62
CA GLY A 98 -25.77 14.50 24.00
C GLY A 98 -24.49 14.36 24.83
N ASP A 99 -24.65 13.96 26.09
CA ASP A 99 -23.52 13.71 26.98
C ASP A 99 -22.83 12.39 26.59
N ILE A 100 -21.48 12.42 26.60
CA ILE A 100 -20.66 11.26 26.31
C ILE A 100 -19.80 10.98 27.53
N LYS A 101 -20.01 9.80 28.14
CA LYS A 101 -19.28 9.34 29.32
C LYS A 101 -18.42 8.14 28.98
N PHE A 102 -17.22 8.08 29.53
CA PHE A 102 -16.36 6.90 29.45
C PHE A 102 -16.46 6.11 30.75
N LEU A 103 -16.55 4.80 30.65
CA LEU A 103 -16.66 3.88 31.79
C LEU A 103 -15.68 2.74 31.63
N GLY A 104 -14.91 2.46 32.69
CA GLY A 104 -13.95 1.35 32.73
C GLY A 104 -12.55 1.69 32.18
N ASN A 105 -12.30 2.94 31.83
CA ASN A 105 -11.00 3.43 31.37
C ASN A 105 -10.11 3.78 32.56
N THR A 106 -9.19 2.90 32.92
CA THR A 106 -8.21 3.12 33.98
C THR A 106 -6.85 3.58 33.46
N VAL A 107 -6.54 3.25 32.19
CA VAL A 107 -5.27 3.54 31.52
C VAL A 107 -5.24 4.92 30.91
N TYR A 108 -6.34 5.34 30.29
CA TYR A 108 -6.45 6.65 29.63
C TYR A 108 -7.49 7.53 30.30
N THR A 109 -7.20 8.82 30.37
CA THR A 109 -8.15 9.81 30.91
C THR A 109 -9.30 10.07 29.93
N ASP A 110 -10.47 10.45 30.49
CA ASP A 110 -11.64 10.87 29.68
C ASP A 110 -11.30 11.96 28.68
N GLN A 111 -10.44 12.91 29.06
CA GLN A 111 -9.99 13.98 28.18
C GLN A 111 -9.16 13.44 27.00
N GLY A 112 -8.28 12.47 27.27
CA GLY A 112 -7.48 11.81 26.21
C GLY A 112 -8.37 11.06 25.23
N LEU A 113 -9.29 10.24 25.74
CA LEU A 113 -10.23 9.49 24.92
C LEU A 113 -11.19 10.38 24.13
N SER A 114 -11.68 11.48 24.75
CA SER A 114 -12.51 12.47 24.05
C SER A 114 -11.82 13.12 22.85
N ARG A 115 -10.51 13.35 22.94
CA ARG A 115 -9.72 13.87 21.79
C ARG A 115 -9.68 12.87 20.63
N VAL A 116 -9.47 11.61 20.93
CA VAL A 116 -9.44 10.54 19.91
C VAL A 116 -10.82 10.35 19.31
N LEU A 117 -11.87 10.33 20.15
CA LEU A 117 -13.25 10.22 19.70
C LEU A 117 -13.64 11.37 18.78
N GLY A 118 -13.19 12.61 19.12
CA GLY A 118 -13.37 13.78 18.26
C GLY A 118 -14.82 14.20 18.04
N VAL A 119 -15.74 13.86 18.96
CA VAL A 119 -17.17 14.16 18.88
C VAL A 119 -17.55 14.98 20.10
N LYS A 120 -18.40 15.99 19.92
CA LYS A 120 -18.80 16.93 21.00
C LYS A 120 -20.30 16.97 21.17
N LYS A 121 -20.74 17.23 22.40
CA LYS A 121 -22.13 17.50 22.72
C LYS A 121 -22.67 18.64 21.86
N GLY A 122 -23.89 18.48 21.32
CA GLY A 122 -24.57 19.42 20.45
C GLY A 122 -24.23 19.32 18.97
N GLU A 123 -23.17 18.58 18.59
CA GLU A 123 -22.90 18.32 17.18
C GLU A 123 -23.94 17.38 16.59
N THR A 124 -24.17 17.49 15.26
CA THR A 124 -25.06 16.55 14.55
C THR A 124 -24.56 15.13 14.77
N TYR A 125 -25.48 14.25 15.17
CA TYR A 125 -25.18 12.83 15.29
C TYR A 125 -24.61 12.28 13.98
N ASN A 126 -23.51 11.57 14.09
CA ASN A 126 -22.88 10.86 12.99
C ASN A 126 -22.46 9.47 13.46
N GLY A 127 -23.36 8.48 13.27
CA GLY A 127 -23.11 7.13 13.75
C GLY A 127 -21.94 6.46 13.04
N VAL A 128 -21.71 6.75 11.77
CA VAL A 128 -20.56 6.20 11.01
C VAL A 128 -19.24 6.74 11.54
N LEU A 129 -19.18 8.03 11.87
CA LEU A 129 -18.00 8.62 12.48
C LEU A 129 -17.76 8.06 13.87
N LEU A 130 -18.79 7.92 14.70
CA LEU A 130 -18.68 7.34 16.04
C LEU A 130 -18.10 5.92 15.98
N GLU A 131 -18.65 5.05 15.13
CA GLU A 131 -18.14 3.69 14.93
C GLU A 131 -16.66 3.69 14.49
N LYS A 132 -16.30 4.53 13.53
CA LYS A 132 -14.90 4.66 13.08
C LYS A 132 -13.95 5.19 14.14
N ARG A 133 -14.40 6.09 15.00
CA ARG A 133 -13.57 6.63 16.09
C ARG A 133 -13.40 5.64 17.22
N ILE A 134 -14.30 4.68 17.34
CA ILE A 134 -14.15 3.55 18.28
C ILE A 134 -13.27 2.47 17.67
N ALA A 135 -13.57 2.02 16.43
CA ALA A 135 -12.81 0.99 15.72
C ALA A 135 -13.01 1.12 14.21
N ASP A 136 -12.08 1.68 13.48
CA ASP A 136 -12.16 1.77 12.02
C ASP A 136 -11.69 0.48 11.34
N LYS A 137 -12.62 -0.40 11.02
CA LYS A 137 -12.35 -1.66 10.32
C LYS A 137 -11.84 -1.49 8.88
N SER A 138 -11.94 -0.30 8.32
CA SER A 138 -11.49 -0.02 6.94
C SER A 138 -9.98 0.29 6.84
N LYS A 139 -9.36 0.62 7.97
CA LYS A 139 -7.94 0.98 8.07
C LYS A 139 -7.31 0.31 9.29
N PRO A 140 -6.36 -0.60 9.11
CA PRO A 140 -5.75 -1.31 10.23
C PRO A 140 -4.93 -0.39 11.16
N ASP A 141 -4.44 0.74 10.65
CA ASP A 141 -3.65 1.75 11.36
C ASP A 141 -4.41 3.06 11.59
N ALA A 142 -5.75 3.01 11.72
CA ALA A 142 -6.55 4.18 11.99
C ALA A 142 -6.28 4.75 13.40
N GLU A 143 -6.45 6.05 13.51
CA GLU A 143 -6.46 6.76 14.80
C GLU A 143 -7.84 6.60 15.48
N ASP A 144 -8.06 5.49 16.16
CA ASP A 144 -9.27 5.17 16.89
C ASP A 144 -8.95 4.66 18.31
N ILE A 145 -9.98 4.56 19.16
CA ILE A 145 -9.80 4.19 20.57
C ILE A 145 -9.30 2.73 20.67
N THR A 146 -9.83 1.82 19.87
CA THR A 146 -9.41 0.41 19.90
C THR A 146 -7.93 0.27 19.53
N ASN A 147 -7.48 0.97 18.48
CA ASN A 147 -6.06 0.96 18.09
C ASN A 147 -5.18 1.61 19.15
N LEU A 148 -5.65 2.67 19.81
CA LEU A 148 -4.91 3.29 20.93
C LEU A 148 -4.62 2.27 22.03
N TYR A 149 -5.59 1.47 22.42
CA TYR A 149 -5.42 0.40 23.41
C TYR A 149 -4.54 -0.73 22.87
N GLN A 150 -4.82 -1.22 21.66
CA GLN A 150 -4.10 -2.35 21.06
C GLN A 150 -2.63 -2.03 20.73
N ASN A 151 -2.30 -0.80 20.41
CA ASN A 151 -0.91 -0.37 20.19
C ASN A 151 -0.11 -0.33 21.51
N ASN A 152 -0.79 -0.30 22.63
CA ASN A 152 -0.18 -0.27 23.96
C ASN A 152 -0.32 -1.56 24.76
N GLY A 153 -0.56 -2.68 24.11
CA GLY A 153 -0.55 -4.01 24.72
C GLY A 153 -1.92 -4.55 25.08
N TYR A 154 -2.97 -3.78 24.97
CA TYR A 154 -4.32 -4.21 25.41
C TYR A 154 -5.05 -4.96 24.28
N LEU A 155 -4.50 -6.11 23.88
CA LEU A 155 -5.08 -6.97 22.84
C LEU A 155 -6.53 -7.37 23.17
N PHE A 156 -6.81 -7.62 24.45
CA PHE A 156 -8.09 -8.10 24.93
C PHE A 156 -9.10 -6.99 25.22
N SER A 157 -8.75 -5.74 24.90
CA SER A 157 -9.65 -4.60 25.12
C SER A 157 -10.90 -4.71 24.25
N ASN A 158 -12.03 -4.34 24.86
CA ASN A 158 -13.31 -4.26 24.18
C ASN A 158 -13.97 -2.90 24.46
N ILE A 159 -14.30 -2.17 23.42
CA ILE A 159 -14.84 -0.82 23.50
C ILE A 159 -16.19 -0.78 22.77
N ASN A 160 -17.24 -0.38 23.48
CA ASN A 160 -18.59 -0.32 22.94
C ASN A 160 -19.23 1.03 23.25
N ALA A 161 -19.84 1.67 22.25
CA ALA A 161 -20.72 2.80 22.46
C ALA A 161 -22.12 2.31 22.71
N VAL A 162 -22.71 2.72 23.82
CA VAL A 162 -24.08 2.37 24.23
C VAL A 162 -24.90 3.64 24.32
N GLU A 163 -26.02 3.69 23.60
CA GLU A 163 -27.02 4.75 23.74
C GLU A 163 -27.76 4.52 25.08
N VAL A 164 -27.67 5.48 25.98
CA VAL A 164 -28.28 5.35 27.33
C VAL A 164 -29.54 6.16 27.48
N LYS A 165 -29.67 7.25 26.71
CA LYS A 165 -30.86 8.11 26.75
C LYS A 165 -31.05 8.79 25.41
N THR A 166 -32.30 8.85 24.97
CA THR A 166 -32.70 9.66 23.81
C THR A 166 -33.86 10.57 24.24
N ALA A 167 -33.65 11.87 24.19
CA ALA A 167 -34.67 12.84 24.55
C ALA A 167 -34.44 14.15 23.76
N ASN A 168 -35.50 14.78 23.28
CA ASN A 168 -35.44 16.06 22.54
C ASN A 168 -34.44 16.04 21.37
N ASP A 169 -34.48 14.99 20.55
CA ASP A 169 -33.56 14.74 19.43
C ASP A 169 -32.09 14.67 19.80
N THR A 170 -31.77 14.44 21.08
CA THR A 170 -30.41 14.32 21.61
C THR A 170 -30.18 12.91 22.12
N ILE A 171 -29.03 12.33 21.82
CA ILE A 171 -28.63 10.97 22.22
C ILE A 171 -27.43 11.05 23.13
N ASP A 172 -27.57 10.56 24.38
CA ASP A 172 -26.48 10.41 25.34
C ASP A 172 -25.84 9.04 25.18
N PHE A 173 -24.50 9.01 25.25
CA PHE A 173 -23.71 7.80 25.07
C PHE A 173 -22.87 7.45 26.30
N GLU A 174 -22.77 6.18 26.59
CA GLU A 174 -21.69 5.61 27.42
C GLU A 174 -20.73 4.81 26.53
N ILE A 175 -19.47 5.22 26.53
CA ILE A 175 -18.40 4.45 25.91
C ILE A 175 -17.87 3.48 26.99
N ARG A 176 -18.34 2.24 26.92
CA ARG A 176 -18.00 1.18 27.86
C ARG A 176 -16.73 0.48 27.42
N ILE A 177 -15.72 0.50 28.27
CA ILE A 177 -14.38 0.00 27.99
C ILE A 177 -14.08 -1.13 28.98
N THR A 178 -13.73 -2.29 28.44
CA THR A 178 -13.11 -3.38 29.18
C THR A 178 -11.67 -3.49 28.70
N GLU A 179 -10.69 -3.07 29.52
CA GLU A 179 -9.30 -2.96 29.09
C GLU A 179 -8.62 -4.32 28.95
N GLY A 180 -8.91 -5.24 29.87
CA GLY A 180 -8.26 -6.54 29.93
C GLY A 180 -6.79 -6.47 30.35
N PRO A 181 -6.10 -7.61 30.45
CA PRO A 181 -4.66 -7.65 30.78
C PRO A 181 -3.80 -7.21 29.59
N ILE A 182 -2.57 -6.79 29.90
CA ILE A 182 -1.54 -6.53 28.89
C ILE A 182 -1.13 -7.86 28.26
N ALA A 183 -1.07 -7.89 26.94
CA ALA A 183 -0.61 -9.04 26.18
C ALA A 183 0.84 -8.86 25.71
N TYR A 184 1.54 -9.99 25.57
CA TYR A 184 2.89 -10.09 25.05
C TYR A 184 2.96 -11.09 23.90
N PHE A 185 3.80 -10.84 22.94
CA PHE A 185 4.13 -11.82 21.90
C PHE A 185 4.90 -12.99 22.55
N ASN A 186 4.40 -14.20 22.43
CA ASN A 186 5.07 -15.38 22.97
C ASN A 186 5.89 -16.05 21.86
N LYS A 187 5.27 -16.49 20.77
CA LYS A 187 5.93 -17.12 19.64
C LYS A 187 5.59 -16.42 18.34
N ILE A 188 6.61 -16.17 17.51
CA ILE A 188 6.42 -15.65 16.17
C ILE A 188 6.92 -16.68 15.18
N THR A 189 6.07 -17.07 14.23
CA THR A 189 6.40 -18.03 13.17
C THR A 189 6.06 -17.48 11.81
N VAL A 190 6.77 -17.97 10.79
CA VAL A 190 6.56 -17.64 9.39
C VAL A 190 6.37 -18.93 8.62
N VAL A 191 5.41 -18.96 7.70
CA VAL A 191 5.13 -20.10 6.82
C VAL A 191 4.85 -19.60 5.39
N GLY A 192 5.12 -20.46 4.39
CA GLY A 192 4.88 -20.13 2.98
C GLY A 192 6.06 -19.46 2.26
N ASN A 193 7.25 -19.50 2.86
CA ASN A 193 8.50 -18.99 2.29
C ASN A 193 9.39 -20.11 1.73
N ASP A 194 8.86 -20.87 0.77
CA ASP A 194 9.52 -22.09 0.24
C ASP A 194 10.84 -21.83 -0.50
N LYS A 195 11.03 -20.61 -1.03
CA LYS A 195 12.23 -20.20 -1.78
C LYS A 195 13.10 -19.19 -1.03
N THR A 196 12.54 -18.55 -0.02
CA THR A 196 13.19 -17.47 0.74
C THR A 196 13.63 -17.99 2.10
N ASN A 197 14.88 -17.74 2.46
CA ASN A 197 15.41 -18.14 3.76
C ASN A 197 14.70 -17.40 4.90
N ASP A 198 14.39 -18.10 5.98
CA ASP A 198 13.74 -17.56 7.18
C ASP A 198 14.38 -16.28 7.68
N ARG A 199 15.72 -16.24 7.74
CA ARG A 199 16.46 -15.06 8.21
C ARG A 199 16.13 -13.77 7.44
N VAL A 200 15.75 -13.89 6.14
CA VAL A 200 15.39 -12.74 5.31
C VAL A 200 14.10 -12.12 5.80
N ILE A 201 13.20 -12.94 6.33
CA ILE A 201 11.90 -12.50 6.81
C ILE A 201 12.01 -12.08 8.27
N TYR A 202 12.61 -12.93 9.13
CA TYR A 202 12.72 -12.64 10.57
C TYR A 202 13.44 -11.33 10.87
N ARG A 203 14.40 -10.91 10.05
CA ARG A 203 15.08 -9.63 10.22
C ARG A 203 14.21 -8.40 9.93
N GLU A 204 13.13 -8.58 9.18
CA GLU A 204 12.15 -7.52 8.85
C GLU A 204 10.99 -7.46 9.87
N LEU A 205 10.87 -8.46 10.75
CA LEU A 205 9.79 -8.49 11.74
C LEU A 205 10.00 -7.41 12.79
N ARG A 206 8.99 -6.60 13.00
CA ARG A 206 8.91 -5.63 14.10
C ARG A 206 8.37 -6.26 15.37
N THR A 207 7.56 -7.31 15.22
CA THR A 207 7.04 -8.10 16.34
C THR A 207 8.07 -9.12 16.79
N LYS A 208 8.42 -9.11 18.07
CA LYS A 208 9.42 -10.02 18.63
C LYS A 208 8.89 -10.74 19.86
N PRO A 209 9.27 -12.02 20.07
CA PRO A 209 8.92 -12.75 21.28
C PRO A 209 9.36 -12.00 22.55
N GLY A 210 8.47 -11.95 23.55
CA GLY A 210 8.69 -11.27 24.83
C GLY A 210 8.39 -9.76 24.81
N GLU A 211 8.20 -9.14 23.66
CA GLU A 211 7.78 -7.74 23.56
C GLU A 211 6.27 -7.59 23.79
N LYS A 212 5.87 -6.43 24.32
CA LYS A 212 4.47 -6.06 24.49
C LYS A 212 3.75 -6.09 23.14
N TYR A 213 2.55 -6.62 23.11
CA TYR A 213 1.72 -6.62 21.92
C TYR A 213 1.51 -5.18 21.40
N SER A 214 1.66 -5.01 20.14
CA SER A 214 1.36 -3.76 19.42
C SER A 214 0.78 -4.08 18.06
N LYS A 215 -0.43 -3.61 17.81
CA LYS A 215 -1.08 -3.75 16.51
C LYS A 215 -0.35 -2.94 15.43
N GLU A 216 0.18 -1.76 15.80
CA GLU A 216 0.98 -0.93 14.91
C GLU A 216 2.21 -1.69 14.41
N GLU A 217 2.97 -2.33 15.30
CA GLU A 217 4.15 -3.11 14.93
C GLU A 217 3.79 -4.35 14.08
N LEU A 218 2.62 -4.95 14.31
CA LEU A 218 2.11 -6.02 13.46
C LEU A 218 1.78 -5.52 12.06
N VAL A 219 1.10 -4.39 11.93
CA VAL A 219 0.77 -3.77 10.63
C VAL A 219 2.05 -3.33 9.91
N ARG A 220 3.01 -2.75 10.62
CA ARG A 220 4.33 -2.39 10.07
C ARG A 220 5.08 -3.62 9.56
N THR A 221 5.07 -4.72 10.31
CA THR A 221 5.65 -5.99 9.87
C THR A 221 5.08 -6.46 8.54
N ILE A 222 3.75 -6.47 8.42
CA ILE A 222 3.06 -6.86 7.17
C ILE A 222 3.52 -5.95 6.01
N ARG A 223 3.59 -4.66 6.25
CA ARG A 223 4.01 -3.68 5.25
C ARG A 223 5.47 -3.88 4.83
N GLU A 224 6.37 -4.10 5.78
CA GLU A 224 7.80 -4.31 5.50
C GLU A 224 8.03 -5.61 4.74
N ILE A 225 7.37 -6.71 5.09
CA ILE A 225 7.43 -7.97 4.32
C ILE A 225 6.87 -7.76 2.90
N GLY A 226 5.75 -7.04 2.76
CA GLY A 226 5.16 -6.74 1.45
C GLY A 226 6.08 -5.91 0.54
N GLN A 227 6.89 -5.02 1.12
CA GLN A 227 7.86 -4.18 0.40
C GLN A 227 9.09 -4.95 -0.10
N LEU A 228 9.37 -6.15 0.40
CA LEU A 228 10.47 -6.98 -0.11
C LEU A 228 10.32 -7.32 -1.60
N GLY A 229 9.09 -7.30 -2.13
CA GLY A 229 8.80 -7.43 -3.55
C GLY A 229 8.72 -8.88 -4.08
N PHE A 230 8.98 -9.88 -3.24
CA PHE A 230 8.87 -11.29 -3.59
C PHE A 230 7.79 -12.05 -2.79
N PHE A 231 6.98 -11.33 -2.02
CA PHE A 231 5.73 -11.82 -1.43
C PHE A 231 4.54 -11.04 -1.98
N ASP A 232 3.38 -11.69 -2.03
CA ASP A 232 2.13 -11.01 -2.38
C ASP A 232 1.61 -10.22 -1.18
N PRO A 233 1.60 -8.88 -1.22
CA PRO A 233 1.19 -8.05 -0.08
C PRO A 233 -0.26 -8.27 0.34
N GLU A 234 -1.15 -8.66 -0.60
CA GLU A 234 -2.57 -8.88 -0.33
C GLU A 234 -2.83 -10.25 0.32
N ALA A 235 -1.86 -11.16 0.21
CA ALA A 235 -1.95 -12.51 0.75
C ALA A 235 -1.20 -12.68 2.08
N ILE A 236 -0.55 -11.64 2.61
CA ILE A 236 0.09 -11.70 3.93
C ILE A 236 -0.99 -11.69 5.01
N ASP A 237 -1.12 -12.80 5.72
CA ASP A 237 -2.20 -13.00 6.69
C ASP A 237 -1.62 -13.42 8.05
N PRO A 238 -1.60 -12.51 9.05
CA PRO A 238 -1.18 -12.83 10.40
C PRO A 238 -2.28 -13.63 11.11
N LYS A 239 -1.99 -14.87 11.49
CA LYS A 239 -2.86 -15.72 12.30
C LYS A 239 -2.51 -15.61 13.77
N PHE A 240 -3.51 -15.32 14.58
CA PHE A 240 -3.42 -15.34 16.02
C PHE A 240 -3.62 -16.78 16.50
N LYS A 241 -2.64 -17.32 17.21
CA LYS A 241 -2.66 -18.68 17.76
C LYS A 241 -2.40 -18.64 19.25
N ASN A 242 -2.86 -19.66 19.96
CA ASN A 242 -2.62 -19.82 21.40
C ASN A 242 -2.86 -18.53 22.19
N VAL A 243 -3.99 -17.87 21.89
CA VAL A 243 -4.38 -16.62 22.56
C VAL A 243 -4.82 -16.94 23.97
N ASP A 244 -4.05 -16.53 24.96
CA ASP A 244 -4.31 -16.77 26.37
C ASP A 244 -4.45 -15.45 27.14
N SER A 245 -5.69 -15.10 27.47
CA SER A 245 -5.97 -13.89 28.24
C SER A 245 -5.56 -14.03 29.73
N GLY A 246 -5.47 -15.25 30.26
CA GLY A 246 -5.04 -15.49 31.63
C GLY A 246 -3.54 -15.30 31.80
N ALA A 247 -2.74 -15.81 30.87
CA ALA A 247 -1.30 -15.62 30.82
C ALA A 247 -0.87 -14.30 30.18
N GLY A 248 -1.76 -13.59 29.48
CA GLY A 248 -1.44 -12.39 28.73
C GLY A 248 -0.49 -12.66 27.57
N THR A 249 -0.69 -13.77 26.85
CA THR A 249 0.21 -14.16 25.76
C THR A 249 -0.53 -14.44 24.45
N VAL A 250 0.18 -14.22 23.34
CA VAL A 250 -0.32 -14.52 22.00
C VAL A 250 0.81 -14.96 21.08
N ASP A 251 0.56 -16.01 20.31
CA ASP A 251 1.43 -16.43 19.23
C ASP A 251 0.95 -15.83 17.91
N ILE A 252 1.88 -15.37 17.07
CA ILE A 252 1.59 -14.88 15.74
C ILE A 252 2.27 -15.78 14.70
N GLU A 253 1.48 -16.23 13.73
CA GLU A 253 1.99 -16.94 12.55
C GLU A 253 1.70 -16.09 11.31
N TYR A 254 2.74 -15.62 10.65
CA TYR A 254 2.61 -14.93 9.37
C TYR A 254 2.54 -15.93 8.23
N ASN A 255 1.37 -16.03 7.61
CA ASN A 255 1.20 -16.81 6.39
C ASN A 255 1.59 -15.94 5.20
N LEU A 256 2.58 -16.40 4.43
CA LEU A 256 3.11 -15.69 3.27
C LEU A 256 2.80 -16.47 2.00
N VAL A 257 2.68 -15.77 0.90
CA VAL A 257 2.59 -16.36 -0.44
C VAL A 257 3.68 -15.73 -1.29
N GLU A 258 4.63 -16.57 -1.73
CA GLU A 258 5.69 -16.12 -2.63
C GLU A 258 5.14 -15.85 -4.02
N LYS A 259 5.55 -14.74 -4.62
CA LYS A 259 5.25 -14.39 -6.02
C LYS A 259 6.52 -14.33 -6.86
N GLY A 260 6.37 -14.36 -8.18
CA GLY A 260 7.48 -14.12 -9.09
C GLY A 260 8.08 -12.74 -8.85
N SER A 261 9.36 -12.70 -8.51
CA SER A 261 10.10 -11.48 -8.19
C SER A 261 11.00 -10.99 -9.31
N SER A 262 11.21 -11.82 -10.33
CA SER A 262 11.96 -11.44 -11.53
C SER A 262 11.08 -10.62 -12.47
N GLN A 263 11.65 -9.54 -12.98
CA GLN A 263 10.97 -8.63 -13.90
C GLN A 263 11.77 -8.48 -15.17
N ILE A 264 11.07 -8.49 -16.30
CA ILE A 264 11.61 -8.21 -17.62
C ILE A 264 10.95 -6.92 -18.11
N GLU A 265 11.76 -5.92 -18.40
CA GLU A 265 11.34 -4.65 -18.99
C GLU A 265 11.80 -4.62 -20.46
N LEU A 266 10.87 -4.45 -21.38
CA LEU A 266 11.17 -4.25 -22.80
C LEU A 266 10.49 -2.97 -23.24
N GLN A 267 11.29 -1.99 -23.65
CA GLN A 267 10.80 -0.70 -24.14
C GLN A 267 11.38 -0.42 -25.52
N GLY A 268 10.58 0.14 -26.41
CA GLY A 268 11.01 0.59 -27.71
C GLY A 268 10.36 1.93 -28.05
N GLY A 269 11.09 2.78 -28.71
CA GLY A 269 10.60 4.09 -29.14
C GLY A 269 11.38 4.63 -30.34
N TYR A 270 10.82 5.61 -31.01
CA TYR A 270 11.48 6.36 -32.11
C TYR A 270 11.58 7.82 -31.71
N GLY A 271 12.80 8.36 -31.72
CA GLY A 271 13.05 9.75 -31.36
C GLY A 271 14.48 10.17 -31.73
N GLY A 272 14.73 11.47 -31.89
CA GLY A 272 16.06 12.00 -32.18
C GLY A 272 16.67 11.48 -33.50
N GLY A 273 15.85 11.05 -34.47
CA GLY A 273 16.31 10.50 -35.75
C GLY A 273 16.66 9.01 -35.72
N GLY A 274 16.33 8.26 -34.66
CA GLY A 274 16.62 6.84 -34.57
C GLY A 274 15.70 6.05 -33.66
N PHE A 275 15.80 4.73 -33.71
CA PHE A 275 15.14 3.82 -32.82
C PHE A 275 15.92 3.68 -31.51
N ILE A 276 15.23 3.65 -30.39
CA ILE A 276 15.79 3.40 -29.05
C ILE A 276 15.13 2.16 -28.49
N GLY A 277 15.93 1.18 -28.07
CA GLY A 277 15.49 -0.04 -27.41
C GLY A 277 16.11 -0.15 -26.01
N THR A 278 15.33 -0.59 -25.04
CA THR A 278 15.79 -0.91 -23.68
C THR A 278 15.33 -2.30 -23.30
N LEU A 279 16.25 -3.11 -22.79
CA LEU A 279 15.97 -4.40 -22.14
C LEU A 279 16.49 -4.31 -20.71
N GLY A 280 15.58 -4.47 -19.73
CA GLY A 280 15.89 -4.56 -18.32
C GLY A 280 15.55 -5.95 -17.78
N LEU A 281 16.45 -6.55 -17.02
CA LEU A 281 16.22 -7.77 -16.25
C LEU A 281 16.49 -7.47 -14.79
N SER A 282 15.57 -7.80 -13.90
CA SER A 282 15.69 -7.58 -12.48
C SER A 282 15.29 -8.83 -11.69
N PHE A 283 16.15 -9.24 -10.76
CA PHE A 283 15.97 -10.41 -9.90
C PHE A 283 16.04 -9.96 -8.46
N ASN A 284 14.90 -10.02 -7.73
CA ASN A 284 14.75 -9.39 -6.42
C ASN A 284 15.04 -10.29 -5.21
N ASN A 285 15.14 -11.58 -5.38
CA ASN A 285 15.44 -12.52 -4.29
C ASN A 285 16.71 -13.32 -4.58
N PHE A 286 17.72 -12.66 -5.11
CA PHE A 286 18.99 -13.28 -5.47
C PHE A 286 19.77 -13.74 -4.22
N SER A 287 20.57 -14.80 -4.37
CA SER A 287 21.49 -15.31 -3.34
C SER A 287 22.89 -15.49 -3.90
N ALA A 288 23.78 -14.58 -3.59
CA ALA A 288 25.20 -14.71 -3.95
C ALA A 288 25.86 -15.93 -3.30
N ARG A 289 25.41 -16.32 -2.09
CA ARG A 289 25.88 -17.51 -1.38
C ARG A 289 25.58 -18.80 -2.15
N ASN A 290 24.43 -18.85 -2.80
CA ASN A 290 23.96 -20.03 -3.52
C ASN A 290 24.44 -20.09 -4.99
N MET A 291 25.38 -19.22 -5.40
CA MET A 291 25.90 -19.22 -6.78
C MET A 291 26.48 -20.57 -7.24
N PHE A 292 26.99 -21.39 -6.30
CA PHE A 292 27.54 -22.70 -6.61
C PHE A 292 26.59 -23.85 -6.27
N ASN A 293 25.36 -23.56 -5.82
CA ASN A 293 24.36 -24.56 -5.50
C ASN A 293 23.31 -24.63 -6.63
N LYS A 294 23.38 -25.67 -7.44
CA LYS A 294 22.49 -25.86 -8.61
C LYS A 294 21.02 -25.98 -8.23
N ASP A 295 20.70 -26.52 -7.06
CA ASP A 295 19.31 -26.70 -6.61
C ASP A 295 18.61 -25.38 -6.26
N ALA A 296 19.39 -24.34 -6.02
CA ALA A 296 18.88 -23.00 -5.73
C ALA A 296 18.52 -22.17 -6.98
N TYR A 297 18.81 -22.67 -8.20
CA TYR A 297 18.58 -21.95 -9.45
C TYR A 297 17.11 -22.04 -9.92
N LYS A 298 16.37 -20.90 -9.89
CA LYS A 298 14.95 -20.80 -10.32
C LYS A 298 14.59 -19.40 -10.89
N PRO A 299 15.10 -18.87 -11.99
CA PRO A 299 16.23 -19.28 -12.88
C PRO A 299 17.63 -18.89 -12.40
N LEU A 300 17.76 -17.95 -11.43
CA LEU A 300 18.99 -17.62 -10.75
C LEU A 300 18.98 -18.15 -9.31
N PRO A 301 20.14 -18.27 -8.64
CA PRO A 301 20.15 -18.68 -7.26
C PRO A 301 19.39 -17.69 -6.39
N MET A 302 18.43 -18.21 -5.62
CA MET A 302 17.46 -17.42 -4.85
C MET A 302 17.55 -17.70 -3.35
N GLY A 303 16.96 -16.79 -2.55
CA GLY A 303 16.66 -17.03 -1.15
C GLY A 303 17.24 -16.04 -0.15
N ASP A 304 18.16 -15.15 -0.53
CA ASP A 304 18.82 -14.21 0.40
C ASP A 304 18.27 -12.77 0.33
N GLY A 305 17.29 -12.51 -0.54
CA GLY A 305 16.66 -11.19 -0.64
C GLY A 305 17.55 -10.13 -1.29
N GLN A 306 18.65 -10.53 -1.92
CA GLN A 306 19.51 -9.62 -2.66
C GLN A 306 18.87 -9.27 -4.00
N LYS A 307 19.28 -8.14 -4.59
CA LYS A 307 18.80 -7.71 -5.90
C LYS A 307 19.92 -7.64 -6.90
N VAL A 308 19.73 -8.25 -8.06
CA VAL A 308 20.60 -8.12 -9.24
C VAL A 308 19.79 -7.54 -10.38
N SER A 309 20.34 -6.56 -11.07
CA SER A 309 19.70 -5.99 -12.27
C SER A 309 20.71 -5.89 -13.41
N LEU A 310 20.25 -6.23 -14.60
CA LEU A 310 20.96 -6.00 -15.85
C LEU A 310 20.09 -5.06 -16.71
N ARG A 311 20.70 -4.00 -17.24
CA ARG A 311 20.02 -3.08 -18.16
C ARG A 311 20.87 -2.85 -19.39
N LEU A 312 20.26 -3.07 -20.54
CA LEU A 312 20.83 -2.84 -21.85
C LEU A 312 19.96 -1.79 -22.54
N GLN A 313 20.60 -0.73 -23.00
CA GLN A 313 19.92 0.31 -23.77
C GLN A 313 20.75 0.59 -25.03
N ALA A 314 20.11 0.57 -26.17
CA ALA A 314 20.79 0.82 -27.44
C ALA A 314 19.95 1.72 -28.35
N SER A 315 20.64 2.62 -29.01
CA SER A 315 20.12 3.47 -30.09
C SER A 315 21.12 3.58 -31.19
N THR A 316 20.76 4.33 -32.24
CA THR A 316 21.70 4.66 -33.32
C THR A 316 22.91 5.46 -32.83
N PHE A 317 22.71 6.28 -31.75
CA PHE A 317 23.71 7.26 -31.29
C PHE A 317 24.38 6.84 -29.98
N PHE A 318 23.84 5.91 -29.22
CA PHE A 318 24.44 5.46 -27.97
C PHE A 318 24.10 4.04 -27.63
N GLN A 319 24.95 3.43 -26.81
CA GLN A 319 24.74 2.11 -26.23
C GLN A 319 25.17 2.19 -24.75
N THR A 320 24.33 1.67 -23.86
CA THR A 320 24.61 1.61 -22.43
C THR A 320 24.34 0.23 -21.90
N TYR A 321 25.30 -0.30 -21.16
CA TYR A 321 25.24 -1.59 -20.49
C TYR A 321 25.46 -1.35 -19.00
N SER A 322 24.60 -1.85 -18.15
CA SER A 322 24.76 -1.71 -16.70
C SER A 322 24.38 -2.97 -15.96
N VAL A 323 25.14 -3.28 -14.95
CA VAL A 323 24.87 -4.33 -13.98
C VAL A 323 24.89 -3.71 -12.60
N SER A 324 23.89 -4.01 -11.78
CA SER A 324 23.83 -3.55 -10.40
C SER A 324 23.53 -4.71 -9.45
N PHE A 325 24.08 -4.62 -8.25
CA PHE A 325 23.85 -5.54 -7.14
C PHE A 325 23.49 -4.74 -5.90
N SER A 326 22.55 -5.26 -5.10
CA SER A 326 22.17 -4.65 -3.83
C SER A 326 21.92 -5.73 -2.77
N GLU A 327 22.51 -5.54 -1.59
CA GLU A 327 22.31 -6.33 -0.37
C GLU A 327 21.64 -5.44 0.68
N PRO A 328 20.36 -5.67 1.05
CA PRO A 328 19.63 -4.79 1.97
C PRO A 328 20.09 -4.89 3.44
N TRP A 329 20.78 -5.99 3.82
CA TRP A 329 21.28 -6.21 5.17
C TRP A 329 22.78 -6.56 5.16
N PHE A 330 23.58 -5.63 4.70
CA PHE A 330 25.03 -5.80 4.64
C PHE A 330 25.62 -6.06 6.03
N GLY A 331 26.33 -7.19 6.16
CA GLY A 331 26.83 -7.68 7.45
C GLY A 331 25.78 -8.42 8.30
N GLY A 332 24.53 -8.51 7.90
CA GLY A 332 23.48 -9.36 8.49
C GLY A 332 22.92 -8.94 9.85
N LYS A 333 23.47 -7.90 10.48
CA LYS A 333 23.09 -7.49 11.84
C LYS A 333 22.24 -6.23 11.92
N LYS A 334 22.33 -5.35 10.94
CA LYS A 334 21.63 -4.07 10.90
C LYS A 334 21.08 -3.81 9.49
N PRO A 335 19.99 -3.06 9.35
CA PRO A 335 19.41 -2.71 8.04
C PRO A 335 20.27 -1.63 7.35
N VAL A 336 21.48 -2.01 6.95
CA VAL A 336 22.38 -1.20 6.15
C VAL A 336 22.39 -1.80 4.76
N GLN A 337 21.86 -1.08 3.79
CA GLN A 337 21.88 -1.48 2.40
C GLN A 337 23.23 -1.17 1.78
N PHE A 338 23.86 -2.17 1.21
CA PHE A 338 25.01 -2.02 0.32
C PHE A 338 24.51 -2.07 -1.13
N SER A 339 25.04 -1.20 -1.99
CA SER A 339 24.79 -1.22 -3.42
C SER A 339 26.09 -1.07 -4.19
N SER A 340 26.21 -1.79 -5.30
CA SER A 340 27.29 -1.59 -6.26
C SER A 340 26.75 -1.66 -7.67
N SER A 341 27.33 -0.87 -8.56
CA SER A 341 26.97 -0.90 -9.98
C SER A 341 28.18 -0.61 -10.85
N ILE A 342 28.20 -1.26 -11.99
CA ILE A 342 29.11 -1.00 -13.08
C ILE A 342 28.28 -0.67 -14.33
N SER A 343 28.64 0.40 -15.02
CA SER A 343 28.02 0.75 -16.29
C SER A 343 29.09 1.14 -17.31
N TYR A 344 28.80 0.79 -18.54
CA TYR A 344 29.58 1.20 -19.71
C TYR A 344 28.63 1.87 -20.70
N SER A 345 28.92 3.11 -21.05
CA SER A 345 28.17 3.87 -22.04
C SER A 345 29.08 4.29 -23.17
N LYS A 346 28.64 4.02 -24.38
CA LYS A 346 29.31 4.45 -25.60
C LYS A 346 28.40 5.37 -26.36
N GLN A 347 28.85 6.60 -26.62
CA GLN A 347 28.13 7.61 -27.40
C GLN A 347 28.90 7.87 -28.70
N PHE A 348 28.18 7.93 -29.83
CA PHE A 348 28.73 8.25 -31.13
C PHE A 348 28.46 9.72 -31.49
N LEU A 349 29.38 10.33 -32.15
CA LEU A 349 29.22 11.70 -32.66
C LEU A 349 28.13 11.72 -33.75
N ASN A 350 27.19 12.65 -33.64
CA ASN A 350 26.22 12.85 -34.70
C ASN A 350 26.85 13.67 -35.84
N ASN A 351 26.81 13.13 -37.03
CA ASN A 351 27.14 13.89 -38.25
C ASN A 351 25.90 14.71 -38.64
N PHE A 352 25.93 16.00 -38.37
CA PHE A 352 24.83 16.94 -38.63
C PHE A 352 24.45 17.09 -40.13
N VAL A 353 25.38 16.75 -41.01
CA VAL A 353 25.13 16.83 -42.46
C VAL A 353 24.36 15.62 -42.94
N THR A 354 24.74 14.43 -42.52
CA THR A 354 24.12 13.17 -42.94
C THR A 354 23.02 12.70 -41.97
N GLN A 355 22.87 13.34 -40.80
CA GLN A 355 22.01 12.92 -39.67
C GLN A 355 22.21 11.48 -39.24
N ARG A 356 23.43 10.97 -39.40
CA ARG A 356 23.82 9.60 -39.00
C ARG A 356 24.91 9.63 -37.96
N ALA A 357 24.94 8.59 -37.13
CA ALA A 357 26.02 8.40 -36.16
C ALA A 357 27.34 8.08 -36.85
N ASP A 358 28.38 8.84 -36.56
CA ASP A 358 29.74 8.56 -36.98
C ASP A 358 30.37 7.55 -36.00
N LYS A 359 30.38 6.29 -36.39
CA LYS A 359 30.91 5.21 -35.56
C LYS A 359 32.43 5.22 -35.39
N THR A 360 33.14 6.05 -36.14
CA THR A 360 34.59 6.22 -35.99
C THR A 360 34.94 7.21 -34.88
N LYS A 361 33.93 7.93 -34.36
CA LYS A 361 34.07 8.94 -33.31
C LYS A 361 33.20 8.57 -32.15
N SER A 362 33.80 8.25 -31.01
CA SER A 362 33.06 7.81 -29.85
C SER A 362 33.57 8.43 -28.56
N PHE A 363 32.63 8.60 -27.63
CA PHE A 363 32.85 8.99 -26.25
C PHE A 363 32.38 7.86 -25.36
N ASN A 364 33.33 7.19 -24.70
CA ASN A 364 33.06 6.03 -23.87
C ASN A 364 33.20 6.44 -22.41
N ILE A 365 32.24 6.02 -21.57
CA ILE A 365 32.22 6.27 -20.15
C ILE A 365 32.09 4.92 -19.43
N MET A 366 33.06 4.57 -18.61
CA MET A 366 32.95 3.47 -17.67
C MET A 366 32.73 4.04 -16.27
N THR A 367 31.63 3.66 -15.64
CA THR A 367 31.29 4.13 -14.28
C THR A 367 31.25 2.94 -13.34
N LEU A 368 31.98 3.07 -12.22
CA LEU A 368 31.87 2.17 -11.08
C LEU A 368 31.31 2.97 -9.90
N SER A 369 30.23 2.49 -9.29
CA SER A 369 29.61 3.13 -8.14
C SER A 369 29.45 2.15 -6.99
N VAL A 370 29.69 2.62 -5.77
CA VAL A 370 29.47 1.88 -4.53
C VAL A 370 28.70 2.79 -3.58
N GLY A 371 27.68 2.26 -2.94
CA GLY A 371 26.83 3.02 -2.03
C GLY A 371 26.47 2.26 -0.77
N LEU A 372 26.25 3.02 0.29
CA LEU A 372 25.71 2.56 1.56
C LEU A 372 24.51 3.41 1.92
N ALA A 373 23.40 2.77 2.32
CA ALA A 373 22.23 3.45 2.83
C ALA A 373 21.84 2.86 4.18
N LYS A 374 21.56 3.72 5.17
CA LYS A 374 21.20 3.32 6.52
C LYS A 374 19.98 4.08 6.99
N ARG A 375 19.01 3.36 7.52
CA ARG A 375 17.87 3.95 8.22
C ARG A 375 18.37 4.56 9.54
N LEU A 376 17.99 5.82 9.79
CA LEU A 376 18.39 6.53 11.00
C LEU A 376 17.43 6.19 12.15
N THR A 377 17.89 6.46 13.39
CA THR A 377 17.05 6.37 14.59
C THR A 377 16.67 7.73 15.14
N VAL A 378 17.31 8.79 14.64
CA VAL A 378 17.09 10.18 15.03
C VAL A 378 16.98 11.01 13.74
N PRO A 379 15.92 11.83 13.58
CA PRO A 379 14.79 12.06 14.50
C PRO A 379 13.83 10.87 14.64
N ASP A 380 13.70 10.02 13.62
CA ASP A 380 12.92 8.79 13.62
C ASP A 380 13.43 7.80 12.56
N ASP A 381 12.82 6.64 12.45
CA ASP A 381 13.24 5.56 11.54
C ASP A 381 12.69 5.67 10.11
N PHE A 382 12.03 6.77 9.76
CA PHE A 382 11.61 7.07 8.39
C PHE A 382 12.72 7.75 7.56
N PHE A 383 13.73 8.34 8.23
CA PHE A 383 14.86 8.94 7.54
C PHE A 383 15.91 7.89 7.14
N VAL A 384 16.42 8.04 5.91
CA VAL A 384 17.50 7.20 5.36
C VAL A 384 18.67 8.09 4.98
N LEU A 385 19.84 7.81 5.58
CA LEU A 385 21.09 8.41 5.16
C LEU A 385 21.71 7.54 4.06
N SER A 386 21.92 8.12 2.89
CA SER A 386 22.58 7.46 1.75
C SER A 386 23.89 8.16 1.42
N GLN A 387 24.93 7.37 1.25
CA GLN A 387 26.28 7.82 0.84
C GLN A 387 26.70 6.98 -0.36
N SER A 388 27.26 7.61 -1.38
CA SER A 388 27.78 6.90 -2.55
C SER A 388 29.09 7.50 -3.02
N LEU A 389 29.94 6.62 -3.52
CA LEU A 389 31.19 6.96 -4.19
C LEU A 389 31.11 6.43 -5.62
N SER A 390 31.43 7.28 -6.58
CA SER A 390 31.46 6.91 -7.99
C SER A 390 32.81 7.27 -8.60
N TYR A 391 33.34 6.34 -9.35
CA TYR A 391 34.53 6.55 -10.20
C TYR A 391 34.09 6.47 -11.65
N GLN A 392 34.52 7.44 -12.44
CA GLN A 392 34.22 7.51 -13.88
C GLN A 392 35.52 7.58 -14.67
N HIS A 393 35.65 6.68 -15.63
CA HIS A 393 36.74 6.69 -16.60
C HIS A 393 36.18 7.06 -17.96
N TYR A 394 36.82 8.04 -18.58
CA TYR A 394 36.45 8.59 -19.88
C TYR A 394 37.48 8.22 -20.94
N ASP A 395 36.98 7.73 -22.07
CA ASP A 395 37.78 7.42 -23.25
C ASP A 395 37.18 8.14 -24.45
N LEU A 396 37.91 9.10 -24.97
CA LEU A 396 37.54 9.86 -26.17
C LEU A 396 38.30 9.32 -27.36
N ASN A 397 37.58 8.84 -28.34
CA ASN A 397 38.14 8.36 -29.61
C ASN A 397 37.69 9.28 -30.73
N ASN A 398 38.60 10.18 -31.18
CA ASN A 398 38.36 11.20 -32.21
C ASN A 398 37.09 12.03 -31.94
N TYR A 399 36.67 12.16 -30.69
CA TYR A 399 35.44 12.83 -30.29
C TYR A 399 35.76 14.20 -29.74
N ASN A 400 35.42 15.25 -30.53
CA ASN A 400 35.61 16.64 -30.13
C ASN A 400 34.27 17.27 -29.79
N THR A 401 34.11 17.69 -28.54
CA THR A 401 32.98 18.47 -28.05
C THR A 401 33.48 19.81 -27.55
N GLY A 402 32.64 20.83 -27.51
CA GLY A 402 33.00 22.13 -26.93
C GLY A 402 33.38 22.06 -25.44
N LEU A 403 33.10 20.96 -24.76
CA LEU A 403 33.48 20.69 -23.37
C LEU A 403 34.89 20.07 -23.25
N PHE A 404 35.36 19.37 -24.30
CA PHE A 404 36.65 18.68 -24.30
C PHE A 404 37.38 19.03 -25.60
N THR A 405 37.93 20.23 -25.67
CA THR A 405 38.72 20.69 -26.84
C THR A 405 40.16 20.18 -26.71
N PHE A 406 40.43 19.01 -27.29
CA PHE A 406 41.80 18.56 -27.54
C PHE A 406 42.18 18.92 -29.00
N GLY A 407 43.12 19.81 -29.17
CA GLY A 407 43.40 20.44 -30.46
C GLY A 407 44.07 19.55 -31.52
N ASP A 408 44.37 18.30 -31.24
CA ASP A 408 45.14 17.39 -32.08
C ASP A 408 44.37 16.18 -32.62
N GLY A 409 43.08 16.00 -32.24
CA GLY A 409 42.26 14.89 -32.71
C GLY A 409 42.69 13.49 -32.20
N THR A 410 43.62 13.41 -31.26
CA THR A 410 44.10 12.15 -30.72
C THR A 410 43.14 11.54 -29.67
N SER A 411 43.14 10.22 -29.55
CA SER A 411 42.42 9.51 -28.48
C SER A 411 43.05 9.82 -27.11
N ARG A 412 42.22 10.13 -26.13
CA ARG A 412 42.69 10.42 -24.77
C ARG A 412 41.82 9.74 -23.73
N ASN A 413 42.45 9.23 -22.69
CA ASN A 413 41.82 8.64 -21.51
C ASN A 413 42.05 9.54 -20.31
N PHE A 414 41.01 9.72 -19.48
CA PHE A 414 41.09 10.43 -18.21
C PHE A 414 40.05 9.93 -17.23
N ALA A 415 40.25 10.16 -15.95
CA ALA A 415 39.38 9.71 -14.86
C ALA A 415 38.97 10.88 -13.96
#